data_e759405e3d05254acab13e8f068512f0
#
_entry.id   e759405e3d05254acab13e8f068512f0
#
_cell.length_a   1.000
_cell.length_b   1.000
_cell.length_c   1.000
_cell.angle_alpha   90.00
_cell.angle_beta   90.00
_cell.angle_gamma   90.00
#
_symmetry.space_group_name_H-M   'P 1'
#
loop_
_entity.id
_entity.type
_entity.pdbx_description
1 polymer ?
#
loop_
_entity_poly.entity_id
_entity_poly.type
_entity_poly.pdbx_seq_one_letter_code
_entity_poly.pdbx_strand_id
1 'polypeptide(L)'
;MTMKIASAEFSRGIKGTDAILADGVPEVAFVGRSNVGKSSLINSLVNRKDLVKTSNLPGKTTEINFFSINNKKCYFVDLPGYGYAKRSPKEKESIEKLILWYLMYSEAPIAKAVLILDVKAGMTDFDREMVRVLREHDHPLVIVANKADKLNQKEMSAQLRAIKEAAHEAVVVQYSATTATHKERDALLRIIFED
;
A
#
# COMPACT_ATOMS: atom_id res chain seq x y z
N MET A 1 -22.28 -0.51 2.21
CA MET A 1 -22.35 -1.44 1.04
C MET A 1 -20.94 -1.66 0.51
N THR A 2 -20.37 -2.84 0.63
CA THR A 2 -18.95 -3.10 0.25
C THR A 2 -18.75 -2.80 -1.23
N MET A 3 -17.74 -2.01 -1.58
CA MET A 3 -17.41 -1.72 -2.96
C MET A 3 -16.90 -2.98 -3.66
N LYS A 4 -17.68 -3.49 -4.62
CA LYS A 4 -17.25 -4.61 -5.48
C LYS A 4 -16.41 -4.05 -6.62
N ILE A 5 -15.20 -4.59 -6.80
CA ILE A 5 -14.34 -4.20 -7.93
C ILE A 5 -14.75 -5.02 -9.16
N ALA A 6 -15.32 -4.32 -10.16
CA ALA A 6 -15.76 -4.90 -11.44
C ALA A 6 -14.73 -4.66 -12.55
N SER A 7 -14.03 -3.52 -12.52
CA SER A 7 -12.96 -3.19 -13.48
C SER A 7 -11.78 -2.52 -12.79
N ALA A 8 -10.58 -2.75 -13.32
CA ALA A 8 -9.35 -2.10 -12.89
C ALA A 8 -8.41 -2.00 -14.09
N GLU A 9 -7.86 -0.82 -14.33
CA GLU A 9 -6.95 -0.58 -15.46
C GLU A 9 -5.87 0.44 -15.09
N PHE A 10 -4.69 0.32 -15.70
CA PHE A 10 -3.63 1.31 -15.54
C PHE A 10 -4.07 2.63 -16.18
N SER A 11 -3.95 3.70 -15.43
CA SER A 11 -4.29 5.05 -15.89
C SER A 11 -3.04 5.84 -16.27
N ARG A 12 -2.12 6.02 -15.30
CA ARG A 12 -0.93 6.87 -15.49
C ARG A 12 0.16 6.56 -14.47
N GLY A 13 1.42 6.84 -14.83
CA GLY A 13 2.57 6.94 -13.93
C GLY A 13 3.05 8.38 -13.85
N ILE A 14 3.36 8.87 -12.64
CA ILE A 14 3.86 10.24 -12.41
C ILE A 14 5.11 10.26 -11.53
N LYS A 15 5.90 11.33 -11.63
CA LYS A 15 7.09 11.59 -10.79
C LYS A 15 7.05 12.95 -10.09
N GLY A 16 5.92 13.59 -10.06
CA GLY A 16 5.70 14.92 -9.50
C GLY A 16 4.29 15.38 -9.80
N THR A 17 4.08 16.70 -9.82
CA THR A 17 2.77 17.32 -10.07
C THR A 17 2.18 16.88 -11.41
N ASP A 18 0.93 16.48 -11.40
CA ASP A 18 0.15 16.07 -12.57
C ASP A 18 -1.33 16.40 -12.34
N ALA A 19 -2.08 16.64 -13.40
CA ALA A 19 -3.50 16.98 -13.34
C ALA A 19 -4.37 15.88 -12.71
N ILE A 20 -3.90 14.62 -12.68
CA ILE A 20 -4.62 13.52 -12.05
C ILE A 20 -4.80 13.71 -10.54
N LEU A 21 -3.89 14.43 -9.89
CA LEU A 21 -3.94 14.71 -8.44
C LEU A 21 -5.07 15.69 -8.07
N ALA A 22 -5.52 16.49 -9.04
CA ALA A 22 -6.56 17.50 -8.86
C ALA A 22 -7.88 17.15 -9.53
N ASP A 23 -8.07 15.91 -10.02
CA ASP A 23 -9.31 15.51 -10.72
C ASP A 23 -10.46 15.17 -9.74
N GLY A 24 -10.20 15.19 -8.43
CA GLY A 24 -11.20 14.99 -7.39
C GLY A 24 -11.62 13.53 -7.18
N VAL A 25 -10.99 12.58 -7.87
CA VAL A 25 -11.29 11.16 -7.71
C VAL A 25 -10.61 10.63 -6.44
N PRO A 26 -11.34 10.01 -5.48
CA PRO A 26 -10.75 9.50 -4.25
C PRO A 26 -9.62 8.50 -4.50
N GLU A 27 -8.55 8.57 -3.71
CA GLU A 27 -7.38 7.74 -3.86
C GLU A 27 -7.17 6.80 -2.67
N VAL A 28 -6.85 5.54 -2.96
CA VAL A 28 -6.34 4.57 -1.98
C VAL A 28 -4.85 4.39 -2.24
N ALA A 29 -4.04 4.95 -1.37
CA ALA A 29 -2.58 4.95 -1.51
C ALA A 29 -1.95 3.70 -0.90
N PHE A 30 -1.24 2.90 -1.69
CA PHE A 30 -0.52 1.70 -1.25
C PHE A 30 0.95 2.03 -1.03
N VAL A 31 1.39 1.92 0.22
CA VAL A 31 2.73 2.26 0.71
C VAL A 31 3.41 1.01 1.26
N GLY A 32 4.71 0.86 1.10
CA GLY A 32 5.45 -0.24 1.71
C GLY A 32 6.84 -0.41 1.13
N ARG A 33 7.67 -1.16 1.84
CA ARG A 33 9.03 -1.49 1.42
C ARG A 33 9.03 -2.31 0.12
N SER A 34 10.17 -2.25 -0.57
CA SER A 34 10.41 -3.18 -1.69
C SER A 34 10.26 -4.63 -1.20
N ASN A 35 9.57 -5.45 -2.00
CA ASN A 35 9.34 -6.88 -1.75
C ASN A 35 8.41 -7.25 -0.58
N VAL A 36 7.69 -6.34 0.04
CA VAL A 36 6.65 -6.67 1.03
C VAL A 36 5.42 -7.34 0.38
N GLY A 37 5.31 -7.31 -0.95
CA GLY A 37 4.18 -7.88 -1.70
C GLY A 37 3.09 -6.88 -2.06
N LYS A 38 3.42 -5.57 -2.13
CA LYS A 38 2.49 -4.49 -2.46
C LYS A 38 1.76 -4.73 -3.79
N SER A 39 2.49 -4.97 -4.89
CA SER A 39 1.90 -5.27 -6.20
C SER A 39 1.05 -6.55 -6.19
N SER A 40 1.47 -7.58 -5.44
CA SER A 40 0.69 -8.81 -5.25
C SER A 40 -0.60 -8.54 -4.49
N LEU A 41 -0.57 -7.67 -3.48
CA LEU A 41 -1.76 -7.27 -2.73
C LEU A 41 -2.75 -6.53 -3.64
N ILE A 42 -2.30 -5.54 -4.39
CA ILE A 42 -3.15 -4.80 -5.34
C ILE A 42 -3.78 -5.77 -6.35
N ASN A 43 -2.99 -6.66 -6.95
CA ASN A 43 -3.50 -7.67 -7.87
C ASN A 43 -4.52 -8.61 -7.23
N SER A 44 -4.29 -9.02 -5.97
CA SER A 44 -5.22 -9.84 -5.19
C SER A 44 -6.54 -9.09 -4.96
N LEU A 45 -6.50 -7.82 -4.54
CA LEU A 45 -7.69 -7.01 -4.26
C LEU A 45 -8.55 -6.81 -5.51
N VAL A 46 -7.93 -6.57 -6.66
CA VAL A 46 -8.66 -6.40 -7.95
C VAL A 46 -8.98 -7.73 -8.64
N ASN A 47 -8.59 -8.86 -8.06
CA ASN A 47 -8.74 -10.20 -8.63
C ASN A 47 -8.14 -10.34 -10.05
N ARG A 48 -6.96 -9.75 -10.27
CA ARG A 48 -6.19 -9.83 -11.52
C ARG A 48 -4.74 -10.18 -11.24
N LYS A 49 -4.14 -11.03 -12.07
CA LYS A 49 -2.75 -11.49 -11.86
C LYS A 49 -1.70 -10.48 -12.32
N ASP A 50 -2.02 -9.64 -13.30
CA ASP A 50 -1.03 -8.86 -14.07
C ASP A 50 -1.38 -7.36 -14.19
N LEU A 51 -2.30 -6.83 -13.41
CA LEU A 51 -2.63 -5.39 -13.45
C LEU A 51 -1.40 -4.58 -13.04
N VAL A 52 -0.84 -4.91 -11.88
CA VAL A 52 0.44 -4.38 -11.44
C VAL A 52 1.51 -5.41 -11.73
N LYS A 53 2.51 -5.04 -12.52
CA LYS A 53 3.62 -5.94 -12.85
C LYS A 53 4.39 -6.32 -11.59
N THR A 54 4.21 -7.56 -11.15
CA THR A 54 5.05 -8.13 -10.10
C THR A 54 6.42 -8.44 -10.70
N SER A 55 7.46 -7.80 -10.23
CA SER A 55 8.82 -8.06 -10.70
C SER A 55 9.62 -8.74 -9.58
N ASN A 56 10.22 -9.90 -9.91
CA ASN A 56 11.23 -10.50 -9.03
C ASN A 56 12.53 -9.69 -8.99
N LEU A 57 12.67 -8.68 -9.89
CA LEU A 57 13.74 -7.70 -9.86
C LEU A 57 13.22 -6.48 -9.08
N PRO A 58 13.63 -6.31 -7.81
CA PRO A 58 13.22 -5.19 -7.00
C PRO A 58 13.79 -3.89 -7.58
N GLY A 59 13.07 -2.77 -7.39
CA GLY A 59 13.58 -1.47 -7.78
C GLY A 59 13.11 -0.94 -9.12
N LYS A 60 12.16 -1.58 -9.81
CA LYS A 60 11.66 -1.09 -11.11
C LYS A 60 10.69 0.08 -11.00
N THR A 61 9.89 0.17 -9.94
CA THR A 61 8.92 1.25 -9.79
C THR A 61 9.64 2.47 -9.21
N THR A 62 9.82 3.49 -10.03
CA THR A 62 10.38 4.82 -9.67
C THR A 62 9.35 5.92 -9.83
N GLU A 63 8.11 5.55 -10.07
CA GLU A 63 6.96 6.40 -10.35
C GLU A 63 5.82 6.04 -9.42
N ILE A 64 4.91 6.98 -9.22
CA ILE A 64 3.62 6.75 -8.58
C ILE A 64 2.66 6.29 -9.66
N ASN A 65 2.12 5.08 -9.55
CA ASN A 65 1.26 4.50 -10.58
C ASN A 65 -0.21 4.52 -10.15
N PHE A 66 -1.05 5.10 -10.98
CA PHE A 66 -2.48 5.21 -10.79
C PHE A 66 -3.23 4.12 -11.58
N PHE A 67 -4.12 3.43 -10.89
CA PHE A 67 -5.01 2.42 -11.47
C PHE A 67 -6.44 2.85 -11.24
N SER A 68 -7.17 3.08 -12.33
CA SER A 68 -8.61 3.43 -12.29
C SER A 68 -9.41 2.19 -11.87
N ILE A 69 -10.22 2.35 -10.85
CA ILE A 69 -11.11 1.31 -10.32
C ILE A 69 -12.57 1.69 -10.66
N ASN A 70 -13.31 0.73 -11.27
CA ASN A 70 -14.71 0.89 -11.61
C ASN A 70 -15.00 2.19 -12.36
N ASN A 71 -14.29 2.45 -13.45
CA ASN A 71 -14.44 3.66 -14.27
C ASN A 71 -14.29 4.94 -13.44
N LYS A 72 -13.17 5.08 -12.74
CA LYS A 72 -12.82 6.24 -11.89
C LYS A 72 -13.72 6.45 -10.67
N LYS A 73 -14.32 5.42 -10.10
CA LYS A 73 -14.93 5.56 -8.77
C LYS A 73 -13.89 5.84 -7.68
N CYS A 74 -12.69 5.30 -7.84
CA CYS A 74 -11.49 5.67 -7.08
C CYS A 74 -10.24 5.29 -7.88
N TYR A 75 -9.08 5.76 -7.41
CA TYR A 75 -7.79 5.25 -7.84
C TYR A 75 -7.17 4.34 -6.79
N PHE A 76 -6.58 3.21 -7.22
CA PHE A 76 -5.54 2.55 -6.46
C PHE A 76 -4.21 3.14 -6.89
N VAL A 77 -3.46 3.67 -5.92
CA VAL A 77 -2.20 4.38 -6.17
C VAL A 77 -1.05 3.56 -5.62
N ASP A 78 -0.24 2.99 -6.53
CA ASP A 78 0.93 2.18 -6.18
C ASP A 78 2.16 3.08 -6.05
N LEU A 79 2.54 3.42 -4.81
CA LEU A 79 3.75 4.20 -4.53
C LEU A 79 5.00 3.35 -4.74
N PRO A 80 6.15 3.94 -5.14
CA PRO A 80 7.39 3.20 -5.25
C PRO A 80 7.79 2.56 -3.91
N GLY A 81 8.35 1.33 -3.97
CA GLY A 81 8.81 0.65 -2.77
C GLY A 81 10.12 1.25 -2.25
N TYR A 82 10.17 1.63 -0.97
CA TYR A 82 11.36 2.13 -0.29
C TYR A 82 12.25 0.99 0.24
N GLY A 83 13.43 1.34 0.79
CA GLY A 83 14.31 0.41 1.51
C GLY A 83 14.96 -0.69 0.66
N TYR A 84 15.06 -0.52 -0.66
CA TYR A 84 15.74 -1.51 -1.50
C TYR A 84 17.27 -1.41 -1.38
N ALA A 85 17.93 -2.49 -0.91
CA ALA A 85 19.34 -2.49 -0.58
C ALA A 85 20.28 -2.17 -1.76
N LYS A 86 19.94 -2.65 -2.98
CA LYS A 86 20.80 -2.49 -4.17
C LYS A 86 20.68 -1.15 -4.89
N ARG A 87 19.82 -0.23 -4.42
CA ARG A 87 19.78 1.14 -4.95
C ARG A 87 20.91 1.98 -4.38
N SER A 88 21.43 2.91 -5.18
CA SER A 88 22.36 3.93 -4.70
C SER A 88 21.69 4.80 -3.63
N PRO A 89 22.46 5.42 -2.72
CA PRO A 89 21.91 6.34 -1.71
C PRO A 89 21.05 7.45 -2.34
N LYS A 90 21.49 8.03 -3.47
CA LYS A 90 20.76 9.07 -4.20
C LYS A 90 19.40 8.60 -4.72
N GLU A 91 19.32 7.36 -5.24
CA GLU A 91 18.05 6.81 -5.71
C GLU A 91 17.09 6.51 -4.55
N LYS A 92 17.61 6.04 -3.41
CA LYS A 92 16.80 5.83 -2.18
C LYS A 92 16.20 7.13 -1.73
N GLU A 93 17.01 8.15 -1.56
CA GLU A 93 16.59 9.50 -1.16
C GLU A 93 15.55 10.10 -2.12
N SER A 94 15.75 9.92 -3.43
CA SER A 94 14.81 10.43 -4.45
C SER A 94 13.42 9.75 -4.33
N ILE A 95 13.39 8.45 -4.04
CA ILE A 95 12.13 7.71 -3.86
C ILE A 95 11.45 8.10 -2.56
N GLU A 96 12.19 8.20 -1.47
CA GLU A 96 11.66 8.63 -0.19
C GLU A 96 11.08 10.05 -0.28
N LYS A 97 11.79 10.98 -0.94
CA LYS A 97 11.28 12.32 -1.22
C LYS A 97 9.99 12.30 -2.07
N LEU A 98 9.91 11.45 -3.08
CA LEU A 98 8.71 11.34 -3.92
C LEU A 98 7.51 10.81 -3.13
N ILE A 99 7.71 9.81 -2.27
CA ILE A 99 6.68 9.26 -1.39
C ILE A 99 6.19 10.34 -0.40
N LEU A 100 7.12 10.98 0.30
CA LEU A 100 6.81 12.03 1.27
C LEU A 100 6.13 13.23 0.61
N TRP A 101 6.61 13.65 -0.57
CA TRP A 101 5.97 14.70 -1.33
C TRP A 101 4.51 14.37 -1.66
N TYR A 102 4.24 13.15 -2.13
CA TYR A 102 2.88 12.75 -2.44
C TYR A 102 1.97 12.71 -1.20
N LEU A 103 2.47 12.19 -0.08
CA LEU A 103 1.67 12.06 1.14
C LEU A 103 1.47 13.38 1.90
N MET A 104 2.40 14.31 1.80
CA MET A 104 2.41 15.53 2.63
C MET A 104 2.05 16.80 1.87
N TYR A 105 2.39 16.88 0.58
CA TYR A 105 2.39 18.13 -0.17
C TYR A 105 1.62 18.08 -1.48
N SER A 106 1.15 16.90 -1.92
CA SER A 106 0.28 16.80 -3.09
C SER A 106 -1.15 17.18 -2.72
N GLU A 107 -1.91 17.67 -3.69
CA GLU A 107 -3.36 17.93 -3.54
C GLU A 107 -4.21 16.66 -3.69
N ALA A 108 -3.59 15.49 -3.65
CA ALA A 108 -4.23 14.21 -3.87
C ALA A 108 -5.33 13.94 -2.82
N PRO A 109 -6.55 13.60 -3.25
CA PRO A 109 -7.66 13.29 -2.35
C PRO A 109 -7.51 11.89 -1.75
N ILE A 110 -6.50 11.69 -0.88
CA ILE A 110 -6.18 10.40 -0.26
C ILE A 110 -7.29 10.03 0.72
N ALA A 111 -8.22 9.19 0.29
CA ALA A 111 -9.31 8.69 1.13
C ALA A 111 -8.84 7.60 2.11
N LYS A 112 -7.83 6.84 1.77
CA LYS A 112 -7.25 5.79 2.64
C LYS A 112 -5.79 5.52 2.26
N ALA A 113 -4.94 5.40 3.27
CA ALA A 113 -3.58 4.88 3.12
C ALA A 113 -3.51 3.43 3.58
N VAL A 114 -2.88 2.56 2.78
CA VAL A 114 -2.66 1.15 3.09
C VAL A 114 -1.17 0.92 3.20
N LEU A 115 -0.65 0.80 4.42
CA LEU A 115 0.74 0.47 4.69
C LEU A 115 0.93 -1.05 4.71
N ILE A 116 1.73 -1.58 3.80
CA ILE A 116 1.97 -3.00 3.67
C ILE A 116 3.32 -3.37 4.30
N LEU A 117 3.28 -4.29 5.26
CA LEU A 117 4.43 -4.84 5.94
C LEU A 117 4.63 -6.32 5.56
N ASP A 118 5.87 -6.76 5.46
CA ASP A 118 6.20 -8.19 5.53
C ASP A 118 6.13 -8.61 7.00
N VAL A 119 5.12 -9.40 7.35
CA VAL A 119 4.87 -9.78 8.76
C VAL A 119 6.07 -10.48 9.42
N LYS A 120 6.87 -11.20 8.64
CA LYS A 120 8.08 -11.87 9.16
C LYS A 120 9.18 -10.87 9.50
N ALA A 121 9.32 -9.80 8.75
CA ALA A 121 10.31 -8.75 9.00
C ALA A 121 9.87 -7.77 10.11
N GLY A 122 8.55 -7.65 10.35
CA GLY A 122 8.00 -6.66 11.27
C GLY A 122 8.13 -5.23 10.76
N MET A 123 7.90 -4.25 11.63
CA MET A 123 8.05 -2.83 11.33
C MET A 123 9.50 -2.38 11.44
N THR A 124 9.98 -1.69 10.42
CA THR A 124 11.27 -0.98 10.45
C THR A 124 11.09 0.46 10.92
N ASP A 125 12.20 1.17 11.15
CA ASP A 125 12.16 2.58 11.55
C ASP A 125 11.47 3.45 10.48
N PHE A 126 11.72 3.15 9.20
CA PHE A 126 11.04 3.88 8.12
C PHE A 126 9.53 3.55 8.04
N ASP A 127 9.12 2.33 8.36
CA ASP A 127 7.70 2.00 8.47
C ASP A 127 7.02 2.80 9.61
N ARG A 128 7.72 2.97 10.75
CA ARG A 128 7.25 3.81 11.87
C ARG A 128 7.16 5.27 11.47
N GLU A 129 8.14 5.76 10.72
CA GLU A 129 8.12 7.12 10.15
C GLU A 129 6.91 7.31 9.22
N MET A 130 6.60 6.33 8.37
CA MET A 130 5.40 6.39 7.52
C MET A 130 4.12 6.44 8.33
N VAL A 131 4.00 5.64 9.40
CA VAL A 131 2.84 5.72 10.31
C VAL A 131 2.72 7.11 10.91
N ARG A 132 3.84 7.70 11.36
CA ARG A 132 3.87 9.06 11.91
C ARG A 132 3.40 10.11 10.89
N VAL A 133 3.98 10.12 9.70
CA VAL A 133 3.65 11.04 8.61
C VAL A 133 2.16 10.94 8.24
N LEU A 134 1.65 9.71 8.03
CA LEU A 134 0.26 9.50 7.66
C LEU A 134 -0.72 10.02 8.73
N ARG A 135 -0.37 9.90 10.01
CA ARG A 135 -1.19 10.41 11.12
C ARG A 135 -1.10 11.93 11.26
N GLU A 136 0.09 12.51 11.15
CA GLU A 136 0.29 13.98 11.23
C GLU A 136 -0.46 14.72 10.12
N HIS A 137 -0.76 14.05 9.00
CA HIS A 137 -1.54 14.57 7.88
C HIS A 137 -2.98 14.04 7.82
N ASP A 138 -3.50 13.46 8.93
CA ASP A 138 -4.87 12.97 9.06
C ASP A 138 -5.31 11.98 7.98
N HIS A 139 -4.37 11.23 7.39
CA HIS A 139 -4.72 10.19 6.43
C HIS A 139 -5.25 8.93 7.13
N PRO A 140 -6.50 8.51 6.85
CA PRO A 140 -7.03 7.27 7.40
C PRO A 140 -6.13 6.07 7.03
N LEU A 141 -5.62 5.35 8.04
CA LEU A 141 -4.57 4.34 7.88
C LEU A 141 -5.05 2.94 8.18
N VAL A 142 -4.77 2.02 7.24
CA VAL A 142 -4.85 0.56 7.44
C VAL A 142 -3.46 -0.04 7.27
N ILE A 143 -3.04 -0.87 8.23
CA ILE A 143 -1.78 -1.62 8.14
C ILE A 143 -2.09 -3.06 7.74
N VAL A 144 -1.52 -3.52 6.64
CA VAL A 144 -1.64 -4.90 6.17
C VAL A 144 -0.38 -5.67 6.49
N ALA A 145 -0.44 -6.57 7.48
CA ALA A 145 0.60 -7.54 7.80
C ALA A 145 0.53 -8.68 6.77
N ASN A 146 1.23 -8.49 5.65
CA ASN A 146 1.21 -9.40 4.50
C ASN A 146 2.17 -10.58 4.70
N LYS A 147 2.03 -11.59 3.84
CA LYS A 147 2.75 -12.88 3.89
C LYS A 147 2.45 -13.69 5.15
N ALA A 148 1.21 -13.62 5.61
CA ALA A 148 0.73 -14.34 6.79
C ALA A 148 0.97 -15.87 6.68
N ASP A 149 1.00 -16.41 5.46
CA ASP A 149 1.31 -17.80 5.16
C ASP A 149 2.74 -18.25 5.53
N LYS A 150 3.63 -17.31 5.87
CA LYS A 150 5.05 -17.58 6.20
C LYS A 150 5.33 -17.78 7.69
N LEU A 151 4.33 -17.59 8.55
CA LEU A 151 4.47 -17.70 10.00
C LEU A 151 3.49 -18.75 10.56
N ASN A 152 3.93 -19.43 11.63
CA ASN A 152 3.01 -20.23 12.42
C ASN A 152 2.15 -19.32 13.34
N GLN A 153 1.14 -19.89 13.99
CA GLN A 153 0.18 -19.13 14.80
C GLN A 153 0.82 -18.37 15.96
N LYS A 154 1.83 -18.98 16.63
CA LYS A 154 2.54 -18.34 17.75
C LYS A 154 3.37 -17.14 17.29
N GLU A 155 4.13 -17.31 16.21
CA GLU A 155 4.91 -16.24 15.59
C GLU A 155 4.00 -15.10 15.08
N MET A 156 2.91 -15.46 14.44
CA MET A 156 1.91 -14.50 13.94
C MET A 156 1.34 -13.65 15.07
N SER A 157 0.93 -14.29 16.18
CA SER A 157 0.37 -13.59 17.34
C SER A 157 1.38 -12.61 17.95
N ALA A 158 2.65 -13.00 18.05
CA ALA A 158 3.71 -12.14 18.57
C ALA A 158 3.98 -10.95 17.64
N GLN A 159 4.06 -11.18 16.33
CA GLN A 159 4.29 -10.12 15.34
C GLN A 159 3.12 -9.14 15.26
N LEU A 160 1.89 -9.63 15.24
CA LEU A 160 0.71 -8.76 15.22
C LEU A 160 0.63 -7.88 16.48
N ARG A 161 1.01 -8.41 17.65
CA ARG A 161 1.07 -7.62 18.89
C ARG A 161 2.09 -6.49 18.75
N ALA A 162 3.32 -6.80 18.33
CA ALA A 162 4.37 -5.80 18.15
C ALA A 162 3.98 -4.72 17.10
N ILE A 163 3.35 -5.13 16.00
CA ILE A 163 2.86 -4.19 14.98
C ILE A 163 1.76 -3.30 15.56
N LYS A 164 0.78 -3.86 16.29
CA LYS A 164 -0.32 -3.10 16.90
C LYS A 164 0.19 -2.09 17.94
N GLU A 165 1.15 -2.49 18.78
CA GLU A 165 1.79 -1.59 19.74
C GLU A 165 2.47 -0.40 19.06
N ALA A 166 3.15 -0.65 17.91
CA ALA A 166 3.81 0.40 17.15
C ALA A 166 2.87 1.20 16.21
N ALA A 167 1.69 0.67 15.93
CA ALA A 167 0.71 1.23 14.98
C ALA A 167 -0.16 2.35 15.58
N HIS A 168 -0.15 2.55 16.91
CA HIS A 168 -0.89 3.62 17.58
C HIS A 168 -2.35 3.73 17.11
N GLU A 169 -3.18 2.75 17.37
CA GLU A 169 -4.62 2.72 17.05
C GLU A 169 -4.99 2.49 15.56
N ALA A 170 -4.02 2.43 14.65
CA ALA A 170 -4.32 2.06 13.27
C ALA A 170 -4.89 0.63 13.18
N VAL A 171 -5.82 0.40 12.25
CA VAL A 171 -6.37 -0.93 12.00
C VAL A 171 -5.28 -1.82 11.41
N VAL A 172 -4.98 -2.94 12.08
CA VAL A 172 -3.97 -3.92 11.62
C VAL A 172 -4.67 -5.19 11.17
N VAL A 173 -4.46 -5.57 9.92
CA VAL A 173 -5.07 -6.75 9.28
C VAL A 173 -3.99 -7.72 8.84
N GLN A 174 -4.09 -9.00 9.24
CA GLN A 174 -3.26 -10.05 8.65
C GLN A 174 -3.79 -10.44 7.28
N TYR A 175 -2.88 -10.66 6.32
CA TYR A 175 -3.24 -11.02 4.97
C TYR A 175 -2.16 -11.86 4.28
N SER A 176 -2.54 -12.65 3.30
CA SER A 176 -1.60 -13.30 2.38
C SER A 176 -2.05 -13.06 0.95
N ALA A 177 -1.36 -12.17 0.26
CA ALA A 177 -1.70 -11.80 -1.12
C ALA A 177 -1.64 -12.97 -2.11
N THR A 178 -0.98 -14.08 -1.76
CA THR A 178 -0.80 -15.26 -2.60
C THR A 178 -1.79 -16.37 -2.32
N THR A 179 -2.34 -16.46 -1.09
CA THR A 179 -3.20 -17.55 -0.66
C THR A 179 -4.58 -17.09 -0.18
N ALA A 180 -4.83 -15.79 -0.14
CA ALA A 180 -6.10 -15.24 0.34
C ALA A 180 -7.29 -15.76 -0.45
N THR A 181 -8.30 -16.16 0.28
CA THR A 181 -9.61 -16.54 -0.25
C THR A 181 -10.41 -15.31 -0.70
N HIS A 182 -11.46 -15.52 -1.47
CA HIS A 182 -12.39 -14.44 -1.84
C HIS A 182 -12.98 -13.74 -0.61
N LYS A 183 -13.29 -14.50 0.46
CA LYS A 183 -13.85 -13.96 1.70
C LYS A 183 -12.87 -13.03 2.42
N GLU A 184 -11.60 -13.41 2.51
CA GLU A 184 -10.55 -12.58 3.12
C GLU A 184 -10.28 -11.32 2.30
N ARG A 185 -10.25 -11.44 0.97
CA ARG A 185 -10.15 -10.30 0.06
C ARG A 185 -11.31 -9.32 0.27
N ASP A 186 -12.55 -9.81 0.28
CA ASP A 186 -13.74 -8.99 0.44
C ASP A 186 -13.78 -8.33 1.84
N ALA A 187 -13.28 -9.03 2.88
CA ALA A 187 -13.12 -8.45 4.21
C ALA A 187 -12.10 -7.29 4.23
N LEU A 188 -10.96 -7.44 3.56
CA LEU A 188 -9.96 -6.38 3.47
C LEU A 188 -10.49 -5.19 2.65
N LEU A 189 -11.21 -5.44 1.55
CA LEU A 189 -11.86 -4.36 0.77
C LEU A 189 -12.88 -3.59 1.60
N ARG A 190 -13.65 -4.25 2.48
CA ARG A 190 -14.53 -3.55 3.42
C ARG A 190 -13.76 -2.58 4.31
N ILE A 191 -12.70 -3.05 4.94
CA ILE A 191 -11.88 -2.23 5.84
C ILE A 191 -11.25 -1.03 5.09
N ILE A 192 -10.88 -1.21 3.82
CA ILE A 192 -10.32 -0.13 3.01
C ILE A 192 -11.37 0.93 2.64
N PHE A 193 -12.62 0.51 2.35
CA PHE A 193 -13.67 1.40 1.83
C PHE A 193 -14.75 1.78 2.84
N GLU A 194 -14.78 1.16 4.02
CA GLU A 194 -15.67 1.54 5.12
C GLU A 194 -14.88 2.37 6.14
N ASP A 195 -15.52 3.39 6.70
CA ASP A 195 -14.98 4.26 7.75
C ASP A 195 -14.93 3.55 9.11
#